data_0381239011a6b0f5c9461056a2003dd0
#
_entry.id   0381239011a6b0f5c9461056a2003dd0
#
_cell.length_a   1.000
_cell.length_b   1.000
_cell.length_c   1.000
_cell.angle_alpha   90.00
_cell.angle_beta   90.00
_cell.angle_gamma   90.00
#
_symmetry.space_group_name_H-M   'P 1'
#
loop_
_entity.id
_entity.type
_entity.pdbx_description
1 polymer ?
#
loop_
_entity_poly.entity_id
_entity_poly.type
_entity_poly.pdbx_seq_one_letter_code
_entity_poly.pdbx_strand_id
1 'polypeptide(L)'
;LSPKDIFQIAEGTRNGNPGAARAAFAELGQMAAEALASALTLIDGLVVIGGGLSGAYKYIRPALFEGLRGTLGMRDGSRFPRLQMEIYDLEDEKEFEAFATTPKRLIPVLDTDRTIPYDAFKRTGIALTRQGTNRSIALGAYTFALRQLDRP
;
A
#
# COMPACT_ATOMS: atom_id res chain seq x y z
N LEU A 1 -26.80 -5.89 -3.68
CA LEU A 1 -26.12 -4.60 -3.56
C LEU A 1 -24.78 -4.69 -4.27
N SER A 2 -24.49 -3.74 -5.14
CA SER A 2 -23.17 -3.59 -5.75
C SER A 2 -22.19 -2.89 -4.77
N PRO A 3 -20.87 -2.98 -4.97
CA PRO A 3 -19.89 -2.20 -4.18
C PRO A 3 -20.16 -0.70 -4.19
N LYS A 4 -20.67 -0.16 -5.31
CA LYS A 4 -21.09 1.24 -5.43
C LYS A 4 -22.29 1.54 -4.51
N ASP A 5 -23.25 0.64 -4.42
CA ASP A 5 -24.42 0.81 -3.55
C ASP A 5 -23.97 0.84 -2.08
N ILE A 6 -23.07 -0.07 -1.69
CA ILE A 6 -22.52 -0.13 -0.34
C ILE A 6 -21.76 1.17 -0.01
N PHE A 7 -20.97 1.68 -0.97
CA PHE A 7 -20.28 2.95 -0.81
C PHE A 7 -21.27 4.12 -0.61
N GLN A 8 -22.33 4.20 -1.41
CA GLN A 8 -23.35 5.21 -1.27
C GLN A 8 -24.08 5.15 0.09
N ILE A 9 -24.32 3.93 0.61
CA ILE A 9 -24.87 3.74 1.95
C ILE A 9 -23.87 4.21 3.02
N ALA A 10 -22.58 3.87 2.88
CA ALA A 10 -21.54 4.33 3.81
C ALA A 10 -21.41 5.85 3.87
N GLU A 11 -21.61 6.53 2.71
CA GLU A 11 -21.66 8.00 2.59
C GLU A 11 -22.98 8.63 3.08
N GLY A 12 -24.03 7.83 3.30
CA GLY A 12 -25.36 8.33 3.65
C GLY A 12 -26.16 8.90 2.48
N THR A 13 -25.72 8.70 1.24
CA THR A 13 -26.39 9.18 0.02
C THR A 13 -27.42 8.19 -0.51
N ARG A 14 -27.52 7.00 0.06
CA ARG A 14 -28.49 5.96 -0.22
C ARG A 14 -29.03 5.37 1.06
N ASN A 15 -30.31 5.02 1.06
CA ASN A 15 -30.97 4.36 2.21
C ASN A 15 -30.30 3.02 2.54
N GLY A 16 -30.04 2.80 3.82
CA GLY A 16 -29.40 1.61 4.35
C GLY A 16 -28.78 1.87 5.72
N ASN A 17 -28.00 0.91 6.19
CA ASN A 17 -27.24 1.07 7.44
C ASN A 17 -25.80 1.51 7.15
N PRO A 18 -25.45 2.79 7.38
CA PRO A 18 -24.09 3.27 7.10
C PRO A 18 -23.02 2.59 7.96
N GLY A 19 -23.35 2.19 9.20
CA GLY A 19 -22.44 1.48 10.09
C GLY A 19 -22.06 0.11 9.52
N ALA A 20 -23.05 -0.67 9.07
CA ALA A 20 -22.81 -1.97 8.43
C ALA A 20 -22.03 -1.83 7.12
N ALA A 21 -22.32 -0.79 6.32
CA ALA A 21 -21.60 -0.54 5.08
C ALA A 21 -20.13 -0.17 5.31
N ARG A 22 -19.84 0.65 6.32
CA ARG A 22 -18.48 0.99 6.73
C ARG A 22 -17.73 -0.21 7.31
N ALA A 23 -18.41 -1.05 8.10
CA ALA A 23 -17.86 -2.28 8.64
C ALA A 23 -17.43 -3.25 7.52
N ALA A 24 -18.23 -3.37 6.45
CA ALA A 24 -17.88 -4.19 5.30
C ALA A 24 -16.60 -3.72 4.59
N PHE A 25 -16.38 -2.40 4.47
CA PHE A 25 -15.13 -1.86 3.94
C PHE A 25 -13.94 -2.03 4.90
N ALA A 26 -14.17 -1.96 6.21
CA ALA A 26 -13.14 -2.24 7.19
C ALA A 26 -12.72 -3.72 7.15
N GLU A 27 -13.67 -4.64 7.01
CA GLU A 27 -13.39 -6.07 6.82
C GLU A 27 -12.58 -6.32 5.55
N LEU A 28 -12.95 -5.66 4.44
CA LEU A 28 -12.13 -5.69 3.21
C LEU A 28 -10.71 -5.21 3.47
N GLY A 29 -10.54 -4.16 4.30
CA GLY A 29 -9.22 -3.66 4.70
C GLY A 29 -8.40 -4.70 5.47
N GLN A 30 -9.02 -5.42 6.39
CA GLN A 30 -8.38 -6.51 7.13
C GLN A 30 -7.96 -7.65 6.19
N MET A 31 -8.84 -8.09 5.30
CA MET A 31 -8.53 -9.15 4.33
C MET A 31 -7.42 -8.73 3.36
N ALA A 32 -7.43 -7.47 2.92
CA ALA A 32 -6.36 -6.93 2.10
C ALA A 32 -5.02 -6.87 2.85
N ALA A 33 -5.03 -6.54 4.15
CA ALA A 33 -3.83 -6.57 4.98
C ALA A 33 -3.22 -7.97 5.07
N GLU A 34 -4.05 -9.01 5.21
CA GLU A 34 -3.60 -10.41 5.22
C GLU A 34 -2.90 -10.79 3.92
N ALA A 35 -3.54 -10.48 2.78
CA ALA A 35 -3.00 -10.78 1.47
C ALA A 35 -1.71 -9.99 1.18
N LEU A 36 -1.71 -8.70 1.49
CA LEU A 36 -0.54 -7.84 1.29
C LEU A 36 0.62 -8.19 2.21
N ALA A 37 0.37 -8.56 3.47
CA ALA A 37 1.42 -9.02 4.37
C ALA A 37 2.13 -10.27 3.81
N SER A 38 1.37 -11.21 3.26
CA SER A 38 1.92 -12.39 2.61
C SER A 38 2.73 -12.02 1.36
N ALA A 39 2.21 -11.13 0.52
CA ALA A 39 2.89 -10.67 -0.69
C ALA A 39 4.18 -9.88 -0.38
N LEU A 40 4.14 -8.96 0.57
CA LEU A 40 5.29 -8.13 0.98
C LEU A 40 6.40 -8.92 1.68
N THR A 41 6.08 -10.10 2.22
CA THR A 41 7.09 -11.02 2.74
C THR A 41 7.96 -11.61 1.62
N LEU A 42 7.40 -11.73 0.41
CA LEU A 42 8.05 -12.34 -0.76
C LEU A 42 8.57 -11.30 -1.76
N ILE A 43 7.91 -10.15 -1.85
CA ILE A 43 8.17 -9.13 -2.86
C ILE A 43 8.51 -7.82 -2.16
N ASP A 44 9.68 -7.28 -2.46
CA ASP A 44 10.09 -5.94 -2.01
C ASP A 44 9.64 -4.91 -3.06
N GLY A 45 8.73 -4.01 -2.67
CA GLY A 45 8.19 -3.01 -3.59
C GLY A 45 7.09 -2.14 -2.98
N LEU A 46 6.78 -1.06 -3.67
CA LEU A 46 5.66 -0.18 -3.32
C LEU A 46 4.31 -0.85 -3.66
N VAL A 47 3.33 -0.61 -2.81
CA VAL A 47 1.94 -1.04 -3.06
C VAL A 47 1.16 0.13 -3.62
N VAL A 48 0.53 -0.08 -4.78
CA VAL A 48 -0.37 0.92 -5.37
C VAL A 48 -1.77 0.35 -5.43
N ILE A 49 -2.69 0.96 -4.69
CA ILE A 49 -4.10 0.58 -4.65
C ILE A 49 -4.84 1.34 -5.75
N GLY A 50 -5.55 0.60 -6.60
CA GLY A 50 -6.34 1.15 -7.70
C GLY A 50 -7.63 0.38 -7.92
N GLY A 51 -8.39 0.82 -8.93
CA GLY A 51 -9.65 0.17 -9.31
C GLY A 51 -10.88 0.85 -8.73
N GLY A 52 -12.05 0.25 -8.98
CA GLY A 52 -13.35 0.85 -8.65
C GLY A 52 -13.60 1.04 -7.15
N LEU A 53 -12.89 0.30 -6.29
CA LEU A 53 -13.02 0.41 -4.83
C LEU A 53 -12.07 1.44 -4.20
N SER A 54 -11.12 2.01 -4.96
CA SER A 54 -10.19 3.02 -4.43
C SER A 54 -10.89 4.27 -3.88
N GLY A 55 -12.08 4.61 -4.37
CA GLY A 55 -12.91 5.67 -3.81
C GLY A 55 -13.39 5.43 -2.37
N ALA A 56 -13.45 4.17 -1.94
CA ALA A 56 -13.80 3.80 -0.57
C ALA A 56 -12.57 3.68 0.37
N TYR A 57 -11.38 4.07 -0.09
CA TYR A 57 -10.12 3.92 0.65
C TYR A 57 -10.18 4.47 2.07
N LYS A 58 -10.85 5.60 2.29
CA LYS A 58 -11.01 6.18 3.62
C LYS A 58 -11.63 5.24 4.67
N TYR A 59 -12.46 4.28 4.22
CA TYR A 59 -13.07 3.26 5.08
C TYR A 59 -12.22 1.98 5.16
N ILE A 60 -11.42 1.71 4.14
CA ILE A 60 -10.52 0.55 4.04
C ILE A 60 -9.22 0.81 4.82
N ARG A 61 -8.68 2.02 4.69
CA ARG A 61 -7.36 2.45 5.18
C ARG A 61 -7.09 2.11 6.66
N PRO A 62 -7.95 2.44 7.63
CA PRO A 62 -7.64 2.20 9.04
C PRO A 62 -7.37 0.73 9.35
N ALA A 63 -8.26 -0.15 8.92
CA ALA A 63 -8.13 -1.59 9.15
C ALA A 63 -6.97 -2.22 8.36
N LEU A 64 -6.68 -1.70 7.16
CA LEU A 64 -5.55 -2.12 6.36
C LEU A 64 -4.22 -1.85 7.08
N PHE A 65 -4.00 -0.62 7.56
CA PHE A 65 -2.77 -0.26 8.25
C PHE A 65 -2.66 -0.91 9.63
N GLU A 66 -3.76 -1.03 10.36
CA GLU A 66 -3.80 -1.80 11.61
C GLU A 66 -3.33 -3.24 11.40
N GLY A 67 -3.85 -3.91 10.36
CA GLY A 67 -3.46 -5.27 10.04
C GLY A 67 -2.00 -5.41 9.62
N LEU A 68 -1.50 -4.51 8.78
CA LEU A 68 -0.11 -4.56 8.29
C LEU A 68 0.93 -4.20 9.36
N ARG A 69 0.62 -3.23 10.23
CA ARG A 69 1.47 -2.79 11.35
C ARG A 69 1.27 -3.61 12.61
N GLY A 70 0.39 -4.60 12.55
CA GLY A 70 0.06 -5.48 13.65
C GLY A 70 1.21 -6.38 14.08
N THR A 71 0.98 -7.16 15.13
CA THR A 71 1.95 -8.13 15.65
C THR A 71 1.37 -9.53 15.64
N LEU A 72 2.23 -10.52 15.49
CA LEU A 72 1.90 -11.93 15.63
C LEU A 72 2.30 -12.41 17.03
N GLY A 73 1.44 -13.23 17.66
CA GLY A 73 1.71 -13.84 18.95
C GLY A 73 2.47 -15.15 18.79
N MET A 74 3.42 -15.39 19.68
CA MET A 74 4.12 -16.66 19.83
C MET A 74 3.47 -17.53 20.90
N ARG A 75 3.78 -18.83 20.88
CA ARG A 75 3.27 -19.78 21.87
C ARG A 75 3.74 -19.48 23.30
N ASP A 76 4.89 -18.84 23.44
CA ASP A 76 5.47 -18.42 24.73
C ASP A 76 4.89 -17.09 25.26
N GLY A 77 3.91 -16.50 24.55
CA GLY A 77 3.28 -15.23 24.89
C GLY A 77 4.00 -14.00 24.35
N SER A 78 5.19 -14.16 23.76
CA SER A 78 5.89 -13.06 23.11
C SER A 78 5.16 -12.60 21.83
N ARG A 79 5.43 -11.38 21.38
CA ARG A 79 4.88 -10.81 20.15
C ARG A 79 5.99 -10.24 19.30
N PHE A 80 5.86 -10.37 17.99
CA PHE A 80 6.79 -9.78 17.03
C PHE A 80 6.01 -9.07 15.92
N PRO A 81 6.62 -8.08 15.24
CA PRO A 81 5.99 -7.38 14.14
C PRO A 81 5.57 -8.36 13.04
N ARG A 82 4.38 -8.17 12.49
CA ARG A 82 3.88 -9.00 11.40
C ARG A 82 4.77 -8.95 10.16
N LEU A 83 5.31 -7.77 9.87
CA LEU A 83 6.26 -7.53 8.78
C LEU A 83 7.57 -7.01 9.36
N GLN A 84 8.68 -7.48 8.80
CA GLN A 84 10.03 -7.00 9.14
C GLN A 84 10.41 -5.75 8.31
N MET A 85 9.40 -4.91 8.04
CA MET A 85 9.57 -3.64 7.34
C MET A 85 8.59 -2.63 7.90
N GLU A 86 8.94 -1.36 7.83
CA GLU A 86 8.04 -0.27 8.17
C GLU A 86 7.09 0.00 7.01
N ILE A 87 5.81 0.19 7.34
CA ILE A 87 4.75 0.46 6.37
C ILE A 87 4.32 1.92 6.50
N TYR A 88 4.43 2.65 5.41
CA TYR A 88 4.08 4.08 5.32
C TYR A 88 2.84 4.29 4.47
N ASP A 89 1.96 5.16 4.93
CA ASP A 89 0.84 5.66 4.15
C ASP A 89 1.28 6.86 3.30
N LEU A 90 1.44 6.65 2.01
CA LEU A 90 1.89 7.70 1.10
C LEU A 90 0.78 8.70 0.73
N GLU A 91 -0.44 8.51 1.22
CA GLU A 91 -1.53 9.47 1.15
C GLU A 91 -1.56 10.41 2.37
N ASP A 92 -0.78 10.11 3.41
CA ASP A 92 -0.53 11.00 4.54
C ASP A 92 0.76 11.79 4.30
N GLU A 93 0.68 13.11 4.32
CA GLU A 93 1.80 14.00 3.99
C GLU A 93 3.01 13.80 4.92
N LYS A 94 2.78 13.59 6.22
CA LYS A 94 3.84 13.40 7.20
C LYS A 94 4.53 12.04 7.02
N GLU A 95 3.75 11.00 6.78
CA GLU A 95 4.30 9.67 6.54
C GLU A 95 5.03 9.62 5.19
N PHE A 96 4.52 10.31 4.17
CA PHE A 96 5.19 10.45 2.88
C PHE A 96 6.55 11.17 3.02
N GLU A 97 6.59 12.28 3.76
CA GLU A 97 7.84 13.01 4.01
C GLU A 97 8.84 12.12 4.78
N ALA A 98 8.40 11.44 5.82
CA ALA A 98 9.23 10.51 6.58
C ALA A 98 9.76 9.37 5.69
N PHE A 99 8.92 8.81 4.82
CA PHE A 99 9.32 7.79 3.86
C PHE A 99 10.38 8.30 2.87
N ALA A 100 10.21 9.52 2.35
CA ALA A 100 11.09 10.11 1.34
C ALA A 100 12.44 10.61 1.90
N THR A 101 12.48 11.06 3.16
CA THR A 101 13.61 11.75 3.76
C THR A 101 14.43 10.95 4.75
N THR A 102 14.16 9.66 4.91
CA THR A 102 14.90 8.80 5.86
C THR A 102 16.41 8.93 5.65
N PRO A 103 17.17 9.21 6.74
CA PRO A 103 18.60 9.41 6.64
C PRO A 103 19.32 8.15 6.15
N LYS A 104 20.17 8.32 5.15
CA LYS A 104 21.02 7.26 4.61
C LYS A 104 22.30 7.18 5.44
N ARG A 105 22.67 5.98 5.85
CA ARG A 105 23.99 5.73 6.46
C ARG A 105 25.04 5.69 5.35
N LEU A 106 26.14 6.42 5.53
CA LEU A 106 27.29 6.32 4.63
C LEU A 106 28.14 5.14 5.03
N ILE A 107 28.39 4.23 4.10
CA ILE A 107 29.23 3.05 4.30
C ILE A 107 30.51 3.23 3.47
N PRO A 108 31.71 3.11 4.06
CA PRO A 108 32.94 3.12 3.31
C PRO A 108 33.03 1.88 2.40
N VAL A 109 33.52 2.10 1.18
CA VAL A 109 33.81 1.00 0.25
C VAL A 109 35.22 0.50 0.54
N LEU A 110 35.36 -0.81 0.78
CA LEU A 110 36.62 -1.45 1.12
C LEU A 110 37.71 -1.12 0.08
N ASP A 111 38.91 -0.81 0.57
CA ASP A 111 40.08 -0.48 -0.25
C ASP A 111 39.93 0.74 -1.17
N THR A 112 39.03 1.70 -0.81
CA THR A 112 38.86 2.96 -1.54
C THR A 112 38.52 4.09 -0.58
N ASP A 113 38.73 5.34 -1.01
CA ASP A 113 38.29 6.56 -0.29
C ASP A 113 36.82 6.92 -0.55
N ARG A 114 36.07 6.01 -1.18
CA ARG A 114 34.66 6.26 -1.53
C ARG A 114 33.72 5.79 -0.42
N THR A 115 32.65 6.54 -0.24
CA THR A 115 31.50 6.14 0.57
C THR A 115 30.25 6.02 -0.31
N ILE A 116 29.36 5.09 0.03
CA ILE A 116 28.06 4.93 -0.61
C ILE A 116 26.95 5.14 0.41
N PRO A 117 25.86 5.79 0.02
CA PRO A 117 24.68 5.88 0.88
C PRO A 117 23.98 4.51 0.95
N TYR A 118 23.71 4.08 2.16
CA TYR A 118 23.02 2.82 2.46
C TYR A 118 21.82 3.08 3.35
N ASP A 119 20.68 2.52 2.98
CA ASP A 119 19.48 2.51 3.80
C ASP A 119 19.39 1.16 4.53
N ALA A 120 19.55 1.20 5.85
CA ALA A 120 19.53 0.01 6.70
C ALA A 120 18.11 -0.45 7.03
N PHE A 121 17.11 0.39 6.78
CA PHE A 121 15.74 0.12 7.16
C PHE A 121 14.94 -0.43 5.97
N LYS A 122 14.40 -1.63 6.14
CA LYS A 122 13.37 -2.12 5.23
C LYS A 122 12.11 -1.31 5.43
N ARG A 123 11.61 -0.73 4.35
CA ARG A 123 10.38 0.05 4.37
C ARG A 123 9.65 -0.07 3.04
N THR A 124 8.35 0.01 3.09
CA THR A 124 7.49 0.15 1.90
C THR A 124 6.40 1.17 2.14
N GLY A 125 5.82 1.66 1.06
CA GLY A 125 4.72 2.60 1.09
C GLY A 125 3.50 2.08 0.38
N ILE A 126 2.34 2.52 0.84
CA ILE A 126 1.05 2.25 0.20
C ILE A 126 0.50 3.56 -0.33
N ALA A 127 0.22 3.61 -1.62
CA ALA A 127 -0.32 4.77 -2.32
C ALA A 127 -1.60 4.43 -3.08
N LEU A 128 -2.38 5.45 -3.41
CA LEU A 128 -3.48 5.34 -4.36
C LEU A 128 -3.02 5.69 -5.77
N THR A 129 -3.60 5.03 -6.77
CA THR A 129 -3.38 5.42 -8.16
C THR A 129 -3.93 6.84 -8.42
N ARG A 130 -3.11 7.70 -8.98
CA ARG A 130 -3.49 9.08 -9.35
C ARG A 130 -4.15 9.17 -10.72
N GLN A 131 -3.91 8.20 -11.58
CA GLN A 131 -4.37 8.26 -12.97
C GLN A 131 -5.72 7.56 -13.22
N GLY A 132 -6.18 6.76 -12.28
CA GLY A 132 -7.32 5.87 -12.47
C GLY A 132 -6.98 4.67 -13.35
N THR A 133 -7.69 3.56 -13.14
CA THR A 133 -7.38 2.27 -13.78
C THR A 133 -7.49 2.31 -15.30
N ASN A 134 -8.55 2.93 -15.85
CA ASN A 134 -8.77 2.96 -17.30
C ASN A 134 -7.66 3.70 -18.04
N ARG A 135 -7.22 4.85 -17.49
CA ARG A 135 -6.14 5.63 -18.09
C ARG A 135 -4.80 4.92 -18.00
N SER A 136 -4.53 4.27 -16.87
CA SER A 136 -3.29 3.50 -16.69
C SER A 136 -3.21 2.32 -17.66
N ILE A 137 -4.32 1.60 -17.87
CA ILE A 137 -4.40 0.50 -18.84
C ILE A 137 -4.17 1.03 -20.26
N ALA A 138 -4.84 2.13 -20.65
CA ALA A 138 -4.70 2.72 -21.97
C ALA A 138 -3.26 3.20 -22.24
N LEU A 139 -2.63 3.86 -21.28
CA LEU A 139 -1.23 4.29 -21.37
C LEU A 139 -0.28 3.10 -21.48
N GLY A 140 -0.51 2.05 -20.67
CA GLY A 140 0.28 0.82 -20.72
C GLY A 140 0.21 0.13 -22.08
N ALA A 141 -1.00 0.00 -22.65
CA ALA A 141 -1.21 -0.58 -23.97
C ALA A 141 -0.54 0.25 -25.06
N TYR A 142 -0.67 1.58 -25.00
CA TYR A 142 -0.02 2.49 -25.93
C TYR A 142 1.50 2.43 -25.88
N THR A 143 2.07 2.46 -24.67
CA THR A 143 3.53 2.34 -24.46
C THR A 143 4.05 1.00 -24.96
N PHE A 144 3.30 -0.08 -24.72
CA PHE A 144 3.66 -1.40 -25.22
C PHE A 144 3.67 -1.44 -26.76
N ALA A 145 2.65 -0.88 -27.40
CA ALA A 145 2.58 -0.81 -28.87
C ALA A 145 3.75 0.00 -29.46
N LEU A 146 4.07 1.17 -28.92
CA LEU A 146 5.23 1.96 -29.34
C LEU A 146 6.54 1.16 -29.23
N ARG A 147 6.72 0.45 -28.10
CA ARG A 147 7.91 -0.35 -27.87
C ARG A 147 8.06 -1.52 -28.85
N GLN A 148 6.97 -2.00 -29.44
CA GLN A 148 7.03 -3.02 -30.51
C GLN A 148 7.46 -2.42 -31.85
N LEU A 149 7.11 -1.15 -32.11
CA LEU A 149 7.53 -0.44 -33.34
C LEU A 149 9.01 -0.05 -33.31
N ASP A 150 9.56 0.22 -32.13
CA ASP A 150 10.97 0.60 -31.93
C ASP A 150 11.93 -0.61 -31.87
N ARG A 151 11.41 -1.82 -31.98
CA ARG A 151 12.26 -3.02 -32.08
C ARG A 151 12.77 -3.16 -33.52
N PRO A 152 14.10 -3.21 -33.73
CA PRO A 152 14.69 -3.44 -35.03
C PRO A 152 14.33 -4.80 -35.62
#